data_6beac077813051d62e89bd946742e320
#
_entry.id   6beac077813051d62e89bd946742e320
#
_cell.length_a   1.000
_cell.length_b   1.000
_cell.length_c   1.000
_cell.angle_alpha   90.00
_cell.angle_beta   90.00
_cell.angle_gamma   90.00
#
_symmetry.space_group_name_H-M   'P 1'
#
loop_
_entity.id
_entity.type
_entity.pdbx_description
1 polymer ?
#
loop_
_entity_poly.entity_id
_entity_poly.type
_entity_poly.pdbx_seq_one_letter_code
_entity_poly.pdbx_strand_id
1 'polypeptide(L)'
;MIALKRDEQHGQSGRVAFVAGKKLGNAVWRNRAKRRMRAACMELGGPWDGYDVVFIAARNTTKDSYKKLISGYAKTLKQGGLR
;
A
#
# COMPACT_ATOMS: atom_id res chain seq x y z
N MET A 1 -2.96 5.50 2.57
CA MET A 1 -2.44 5.15 3.90
C MET A 1 -1.84 3.77 3.87
N ILE A 2 -0.75 3.58 4.58
CA ILE A 2 -0.08 2.28 4.70
C ILE A 2 0.00 1.93 6.18
N ALA A 3 -0.39 0.71 6.53
CA ALA A 3 -0.18 0.15 7.86
C ALA A 3 0.94 -0.89 7.78
N LEU A 4 1.91 -0.78 8.67
CA LEU A 4 3.07 -1.66 8.70
C LEU A 4 3.06 -2.46 9.99
N LYS A 5 3.32 -3.75 9.88
CA LYS A 5 3.46 -4.61 11.04
C LYS A 5 4.65 -5.54 10.81
N ARG A 6 5.58 -5.55 11.77
CA ARG A 6 6.69 -6.48 11.74
C ARG A 6 6.21 -7.86 12.13
N ASP A 7 6.52 -8.85 11.31
CA ASP A 7 6.14 -10.23 11.58
C ASP A 7 7.38 -11.08 11.77
N GLU A 8 7.70 -11.35 13.02
CA GLU A 8 8.85 -12.17 13.39
C GLU A 8 8.54 -13.67 13.38
N GLN A 9 7.25 -14.04 13.40
CA GLN A 9 6.84 -15.44 13.52
C GLN A 9 6.74 -16.17 12.18
N HIS A 10 6.41 -15.47 11.11
CA HIS A 10 6.19 -16.06 9.79
C HIS A 10 7.43 -16.04 8.91
N GLY A 11 8.55 -15.66 9.46
CA GLY A 11 9.84 -15.78 8.80
C GLY A 11 10.05 -14.79 7.68
N GLN A 12 10.50 -15.30 6.53
CA GLN A 12 11.12 -14.49 5.50
C GLN A 12 10.18 -13.94 4.45
N SER A 13 8.97 -14.46 4.34
CA SER A 13 8.04 -14.03 3.28
C SER A 13 7.20 -12.88 3.74
N GLY A 14 7.40 -11.71 3.14
CA GLY A 14 6.54 -10.55 3.37
C GLY A 14 5.15 -10.76 2.80
N ARG A 15 4.14 -10.18 3.45
CA ARG A 15 2.77 -10.21 2.97
C ARG A 15 2.28 -8.79 2.73
N VAL A 16 1.48 -8.64 1.67
CA VAL A 16 0.88 -7.35 1.32
C VAL A 16 -0.61 -7.54 1.09
N ALA A 17 -1.40 -6.66 1.65
CA ALA A 17 -2.83 -6.62 1.43
C ALA A 17 -3.24 -5.24 0.91
N PHE A 18 -4.31 -5.21 0.12
CA PHE A 18 -4.86 -3.98 -0.44
C PHE A 18 -6.32 -3.88 -0.06
N VAL A 19 -6.65 -2.83 0.69
CA VAL A 19 -8.00 -2.64 1.23
C VAL A 19 -8.62 -1.37 0.65
N ALA A 20 -9.81 -1.50 0.09
CA ALA A 20 -10.59 -0.34 -0.37
C ALA A 20 -12.00 -0.46 0.21
N GLY A 21 -12.32 0.38 1.17
CA GLY A 21 -13.58 0.33 1.89
C GLY A 21 -14.78 0.69 1.03
N LYS A 22 -15.93 0.07 1.32
CA LYS A 22 -17.17 0.30 0.57
C LYS A 22 -17.69 1.72 0.70
N LYS A 23 -17.38 2.40 1.79
CA LYS A 23 -17.86 3.76 2.07
C LYS A 23 -17.25 4.81 1.16
N LEU A 24 -16.10 4.54 0.53
CA LEU A 24 -15.38 5.51 -0.27
C LEU A 24 -15.79 5.52 -1.74
N GLY A 25 -16.49 4.49 -2.20
CA GLY A 25 -16.90 4.44 -3.59
C GLY A 25 -17.50 3.11 -4.00
N ASN A 26 -17.91 3.02 -5.26
CA ASN A 26 -18.47 1.81 -5.83
C ASN A 26 -17.37 0.81 -6.21
N ALA A 27 -17.78 -0.34 -6.79
CA ALA A 27 -16.84 -1.39 -7.18
C ALA A 27 -15.80 -0.91 -8.20
N VAL A 28 -16.20 -0.07 -9.15
CA VAL A 28 -15.28 0.49 -10.16
C VAL A 28 -14.20 1.31 -9.49
N TRP A 29 -14.57 2.19 -8.57
CA TRP A 29 -13.64 3.02 -7.82
C TRP A 29 -12.68 2.17 -6.98
N ARG A 30 -13.24 1.16 -6.26
CA ARG A 30 -12.44 0.27 -5.42
C ARG A 30 -11.42 -0.53 -6.23
N ASN A 31 -11.82 -1.02 -7.39
CA ASN A 31 -10.90 -1.75 -8.26
C ASN A 31 -9.78 -0.86 -8.79
N ARG A 32 -10.11 0.38 -9.15
CA ARG A 32 -9.11 1.37 -9.58
C ARG A 32 -8.12 1.68 -8.46
N ALA A 33 -8.62 1.90 -7.25
CA ALA A 33 -7.76 2.18 -6.11
C ALA A 33 -6.81 1.02 -5.82
N LYS A 34 -7.31 -0.20 -5.82
CA LYS A 34 -6.48 -1.40 -5.60
C LYS A 34 -5.41 -1.56 -6.69
N ARG A 35 -5.78 -1.31 -7.94
CA ARG A 35 -4.84 -1.39 -9.07
C ARG A 35 -3.70 -0.39 -8.90
N ARG A 36 -4.02 0.84 -8.53
CA ARG A 36 -3.00 1.87 -8.29
C ARG A 36 -2.10 1.51 -7.12
N MET A 37 -2.67 1.00 -6.03
CA MET A 37 -1.89 0.59 -4.87
C MET A 37 -0.97 -0.58 -5.18
N ARG A 38 -1.43 -1.56 -5.96
CA ARG A 38 -0.59 -2.69 -6.39
C ARG A 38 0.57 -2.23 -7.25
N ALA A 39 0.33 -1.34 -8.21
CA ALA A 39 1.38 -0.80 -9.06
C ALA A 39 2.41 -0.05 -8.22
N ALA A 40 1.96 0.77 -7.28
CA ALA A 40 2.83 1.49 -6.37
C ALA A 40 3.67 0.55 -5.50
N CYS A 41 3.06 -0.50 -4.97
CA CYS A 41 3.75 -1.49 -4.15
C CYS A 41 4.90 -2.15 -4.93
N MET A 42 4.64 -2.57 -6.16
CA MET A 42 5.65 -3.18 -7.01
C MET A 42 6.79 -2.21 -7.34
N GLU A 43 6.47 -0.97 -7.64
CA GLU A 43 7.48 0.04 -7.94
C GLU A 43 8.35 0.35 -6.74
N LEU A 44 7.78 0.28 -5.54
CA LEU A 44 8.50 0.56 -4.30
C LEU A 44 9.28 -0.64 -3.74
N GLY A 45 9.22 -1.78 -4.43
CA GLY A 45 10.00 -2.95 -4.08
C GLY A 45 9.31 -3.98 -3.20
N GLY A 46 8.00 -3.88 -3.03
CA GLY A 46 7.26 -4.87 -2.23
C GLY A 46 7.05 -6.19 -2.96
N PRO A 47 6.72 -7.25 -2.25
CA PRO A 47 6.57 -7.31 -0.78
C PRO A 47 7.93 -7.22 -0.04
N TRP A 48 7.88 -6.92 1.25
CA TRP A 48 9.08 -6.74 2.07
C TRP A 48 9.18 -7.86 3.10
N ASP A 49 10.30 -8.56 3.10
CA ASP A 49 10.52 -9.70 4.00
C ASP A 49 10.46 -9.27 5.47
N GLY A 50 9.78 -10.07 6.27
CA GLY A 50 9.64 -9.82 7.69
C GLY A 50 8.58 -8.77 8.06
N TYR A 51 7.81 -8.29 7.07
CA TYR A 51 6.78 -7.28 7.32
C TYR A 51 5.45 -7.68 6.69
N ASP A 52 4.37 -7.36 7.41
CA ASP A 52 3.03 -7.34 6.85
C ASP A 52 2.69 -5.89 6.53
N VAL A 53 2.38 -5.61 5.28
CA VAL A 53 2.08 -4.27 4.82
C VAL A 53 0.66 -4.23 4.27
N VAL A 54 -0.14 -3.30 4.78
CA VAL A 54 -1.51 -3.12 4.31
C VAL A 54 -1.63 -1.75 3.67
N PHE A 55 -1.97 -1.72 2.38
CA PHE A 55 -2.27 -0.49 1.67
C PHE A 55 -3.76 -0.22 1.80
N ILE A 56 -4.11 0.90 2.40
CA ILE A 56 -5.50 1.26 2.66
C ILE A 56 -5.86 2.44 1.76
N ALA A 57 -6.89 2.26 0.92
CA ALA A 57 -7.33 3.31 0.02
C ALA A 57 -7.93 4.48 0.81
N ALA A 58 -7.62 5.67 0.37
CA ALA A 58 -8.19 6.91 0.84
C ALA A 58 -8.80 7.64 -0.36
N ARG A 59 -9.52 8.74 -0.12
CA ARG A 59 -10.14 9.50 -1.22
C ARG A 59 -9.13 9.96 -2.26
N ASN A 60 -7.93 10.30 -1.83
CA ASN A 60 -6.87 10.76 -2.72
C ASN A 60 -6.20 9.64 -3.53
N THR A 61 -6.44 8.37 -3.21
CA THR A 61 -5.80 7.25 -3.90
C THR A 61 -6.03 7.27 -5.40
N THR A 62 -7.21 7.68 -5.84
CA THR A 62 -7.54 7.79 -7.26
C THR A 62 -7.46 9.20 -7.80
N LYS A 63 -7.38 10.22 -6.94
CA LYS A 63 -7.37 11.63 -7.33
C LYS A 63 -5.98 12.21 -7.50
N ASP A 64 -5.03 11.80 -6.65
CA ASP A 64 -3.66 12.29 -6.74
C ASP A 64 -2.97 11.72 -7.98
N SER A 65 -2.00 12.45 -8.50
CA SER A 65 -1.15 11.90 -9.55
C SER A 65 -0.44 10.66 -9.02
N TYR A 66 -0.10 9.75 -9.91
CA TYR A 66 0.61 8.52 -9.53
C TYR A 66 1.95 8.86 -8.86
N LYS A 67 2.65 9.86 -9.38
CA LYS A 67 3.93 10.32 -8.83
C LYS A 67 3.77 10.79 -7.37
N LYS A 68 2.71 11.54 -7.08
CA LYS A 68 2.42 12.02 -5.73
C LYS A 68 2.09 10.86 -4.80
N LEU A 69 1.33 9.88 -5.29
CA LEU A 69 0.98 8.68 -4.54
C LEU A 69 2.23 7.89 -4.15
N ILE A 70 3.12 7.65 -5.11
CA ILE A 70 4.39 6.96 -4.89
C ILE A 70 5.23 7.70 -3.85
N SER A 71 5.34 9.02 -3.98
CA SER A 71 6.12 9.85 -3.05
C SER A 71 5.61 9.73 -1.62
N GLY A 72 4.30 9.77 -1.43
CA GLY A 72 3.69 9.62 -0.11
C GLY A 72 3.95 8.24 0.50
N TYR A 73 3.80 7.19 -0.28
CA TYR A 73 4.08 5.83 0.18
C TYR A 73 5.57 5.63 0.50
N ALA A 74 6.45 6.13 -0.34
CA ALA A 74 7.90 6.04 -0.12
C ALA A 74 8.29 6.68 1.20
N LYS A 75 7.73 7.84 1.51
CA LYS A 75 7.98 8.53 2.77
C LYS A 75 7.55 7.69 3.97
N THR A 76 6.36 7.10 3.91
CA THR A 76 5.85 6.24 4.98
C THR A 76 6.72 5.00 5.17
N LEU A 77 7.13 4.36 4.08
CA LEU A 77 7.99 3.18 4.13
C LEU A 77 9.36 3.51 4.71
N LYS A 78 9.91 4.67 4.38
CA LYS A 78 11.19 5.13 4.93
C LYS A 78 11.08 5.34 6.44
N GLN A 79 10.00 5.95 6.91
CA GLN A 79 9.74 6.13 8.33
C GLN A 79 9.61 4.79 9.07
N GLY A 80 9.06 3.80 8.40
CA GLY A 80 8.93 2.45 8.96
C GLY A 80 10.17 1.58 8.85
N GLY A 81 11.25 2.09 8.25
CA GLY A 81 12.50 1.35 8.12
C GLY A 81 12.57 0.39 6.93
N LEU A 82 11.64 0.49 5.97
CA LEU A 82 11.60 -0.41 4.81
C LEU A 82 12.35 0.15 3.59
N ARG A 83 12.79 1.38 3.67
CA ARG A 83 13.56 2.02 2.59
C ARG A 83 14.67 2.87 3.14
#